data_fa9e74c2c131667f38183e7be5384481
#
_entry.id   fa9e74c2c131667f38183e7be5384481
#
_cell.length_a   1.000
_cell.length_b   1.000
_cell.length_c   1.000
_cell.angle_alpha   90.00
_cell.angle_beta   90.00
_cell.angle_gamma   90.00
#
_symmetry.space_group_name_H-M   'P 1'
#
loop_
_entity.id
_entity.type
_entity.pdbx_description
1 polymer ?
#
loop_
_entity_poly.entity_id
_entity_poly.type
_entity_poly.pdbx_seq_one_letter_code
_entity_poly.pdbx_strand_id
1 'polypeptide(L)'
;GHAFESLSFARSRPILHGHAVAAGIVCELYLSHKHCGLSTDDLRRVTHFIRSGYPPFAFSCRDYDTIYERMTHDKKNAGGRIRFALLRGIGDVVIDQEVPRELVIESFDFYRENMGQ
;
A
#
# COMPACT_ATOMS: atom_id res chain seq x y z
N GLY A 1 3.74 -2.89 4.12
CA GLY A 1 3.90 -4.33 4.30
C GLY A 1 3.56 -4.84 5.68
N HIS A 2 4.04 -4.19 6.74
CA HIS A 2 3.78 -4.62 8.11
C HIS A 2 2.29 -4.65 8.46
N ALA A 3 1.53 -3.66 7.98
CA ALA A 3 0.09 -3.60 8.26
C ALA A 3 -0.65 -4.81 7.71
N PHE A 4 -0.32 -5.22 6.49
CA PHE A 4 -0.95 -6.40 5.86
C PHE A 4 -0.51 -7.69 6.53
N GLU A 5 0.77 -7.81 6.84
CA GLU A 5 1.29 -8.97 7.54
C GLU A 5 0.65 -9.12 8.92
N SER A 6 0.57 -8.01 9.66
CA SER A 6 -0.05 -7.97 10.97
C SER A 6 -1.52 -8.37 10.91
N LEU A 7 -2.27 -7.90 9.91
CA LEU A 7 -3.65 -8.31 9.71
C LEU A 7 -3.76 -9.81 9.45
N SER A 8 -2.86 -10.36 8.63
CA SER A 8 -2.90 -11.78 8.31
C SER A 8 -2.69 -12.65 9.55
N PHE A 9 -1.79 -12.24 10.45
CA PHE A 9 -1.58 -12.95 11.72
C PHE A 9 -2.81 -12.85 12.62
N ALA A 10 -3.43 -11.68 12.71
CA ALA A 10 -4.63 -11.48 13.52
C ALA A 10 -5.81 -12.33 13.05
N ARG A 11 -5.84 -12.66 11.77
CA ARG A 11 -6.89 -13.48 11.16
C ARG A 11 -6.53 -14.96 11.13
N SER A 12 -5.42 -15.35 11.73
CA SER A 12 -4.89 -16.71 11.72
C SER A 12 -4.68 -17.25 10.29
N ARG A 13 -4.35 -16.34 9.36
CA ARG A 13 -4.04 -16.67 7.98
C ARG A 13 -2.74 -15.99 7.58
N PRO A 14 -1.61 -16.42 8.18
CA PRO A 14 -0.34 -15.77 7.90
C PRO A 14 0.05 -15.88 6.43
N ILE A 15 0.65 -14.81 5.92
CA ILE A 15 1.19 -14.77 4.56
C ILE A 15 2.69 -14.60 4.66
N LEU A 16 3.39 -14.93 3.59
CA LEU A 16 4.84 -14.72 3.54
C LEU A 16 5.11 -13.21 3.57
N HIS A 17 6.19 -12.83 4.25
CA HIS A 17 6.59 -11.43 4.37
C HIS A 17 6.68 -10.73 3.01
N GLY A 18 7.24 -11.41 1.99
CA GLY A 18 7.34 -10.85 0.64
C GLY A 18 6.00 -10.51 0.02
N HIS A 19 4.96 -11.30 0.30
CA HIS A 19 3.61 -11.03 -0.20
C HIS A 19 3.02 -9.79 0.47
N ALA A 20 3.25 -9.63 1.77
CA ALA A 20 2.80 -8.45 2.50
C ALA A 20 3.50 -7.18 2.01
N VAL A 21 4.81 -7.28 1.75
CA VAL A 21 5.58 -6.17 1.19
C VAL A 21 5.04 -5.80 -0.20
N ALA A 22 4.76 -6.79 -1.04
CA ALA A 22 4.21 -6.55 -2.37
C ALA A 22 2.88 -5.80 -2.31
N ALA A 23 1.98 -6.19 -1.40
CA ALA A 23 0.70 -5.50 -1.22
C ALA A 23 0.92 -4.04 -0.81
N GLY A 24 1.83 -3.80 0.12
CA GLY A 24 2.18 -2.44 0.56
C GLY A 24 2.74 -1.60 -0.57
N ILE A 25 3.61 -2.19 -1.40
CA ILE A 25 4.20 -1.48 -2.54
C ILE A 25 3.13 -1.05 -3.54
N VAL A 26 2.17 -1.91 -3.87
CA VAL A 26 1.09 -1.55 -4.80
C VAL A 26 0.29 -0.36 -4.26
N CYS A 27 -0.07 -0.36 -2.98
CA CYS A 27 -0.78 0.76 -2.37
C CYS A 27 0.06 2.04 -2.44
N GLU A 28 1.35 1.96 -2.13
CA GLU A 28 2.25 3.12 -2.17
C GLU A 28 2.46 3.63 -3.59
N LEU A 29 2.44 2.76 -4.60
CA LEU A 29 2.50 3.17 -5.99
C LEU A 29 1.27 3.97 -6.39
N TYR A 30 0.09 3.56 -5.93
CA TYR A 30 -1.12 4.32 -6.17
C TYR A 30 -1.05 5.70 -5.52
N LEU A 31 -0.60 5.76 -4.27
CA LEU A 31 -0.41 7.03 -3.58
C LEU A 31 0.60 7.90 -4.32
N SER A 32 1.67 7.32 -4.85
CA SER A 32 2.68 8.03 -5.63
C SER A 32 2.07 8.64 -6.88
N HIS A 33 1.21 7.89 -7.56
CA HIS A 33 0.52 8.37 -8.75
C HIS A 33 -0.38 9.56 -8.44
N LYS A 34 -1.18 9.46 -7.38
CA LYS A 34 -2.15 10.50 -7.02
C LYS A 34 -1.52 11.71 -6.34
N HIS A 35 -0.51 11.50 -5.55
CA HIS A 35 0.06 12.56 -4.70
C HIS A 35 1.34 13.17 -5.25
N CYS A 36 2.17 12.39 -5.92
CA CYS A 36 3.49 12.81 -6.39
C CYS A 36 3.61 12.85 -7.92
N GLY A 37 2.59 12.45 -8.65
CA GLY A 37 2.59 12.55 -10.10
C GLY A 37 3.27 11.40 -10.83
N LEU A 38 3.45 10.25 -10.18
CA LEU A 38 3.94 9.05 -10.88
C LEU A 38 3.03 8.76 -12.07
N SER A 39 3.59 8.48 -13.24
CA SER A 39 2.81 8.30 -14.45
C SER A 39 1.90 7.07 -14.38
N THR A 40 0.79 7.13 -15.12
CA THR A 40 -0.12 5.99 -15.21
C THR A 40 0.58 4.77 -15.80
N ASP A 41 1.46 4.98 -16.78
CA ASP A 41 2.24 3.90 -17.38
C ASP A 41 3.11 3.18 -16.35
N ASP A 42 3.85 3.95 -15.55
CA ASP A 42 4.72 3.37 -14.51
C ASP A 42 3.89 2.63 -13.47
N LEU A 43 2.78 3.22 -13.04
CA LEU A 43 1.88 2.58 -12.10
C LEU A 43 1.40 1.23 -12.61
N ARG A 44 0.94 1.18 -13.85
CA ARG A 44 0.42 -0.06 -14.45
C ARG A 44 1.51 -1.10 -14.66
N ARG A 45 2.68 -0.68 -15.13
CA ARG A 45 3.78 -1.61 -15.40
C ARG A 45 4.27 -2.29 -14.15
N VAL A 46 4.49 -1.54 -13.08
CA VAL A 46 4.98 -2.12 -11.83
C VAL A 46 3.88 -2.95 -11.16
N THR A 47 2.64 -2.48 -11.18
CA THR A 47 1.52 -3.25 -10.62
C THR A 47 1.37 -4.59 -11.34
N HIS A 48 1.46 -4.58 -12.66
CA HIS A 48 1.39 -5.81 -13.46
C HIS A 48 2.55 -6.76 -13.14
N PHE A 49 3.74 -6.23 -13.00
CA PHE A 49 4.92 -7.02 -12.64
C PHE A 49 4.71 -7.73 -11.29
N ILE A 50 4.23 -6.98 -10.30
CA ILE A 50 3.98 -7.53 -8.97
C ILE A 50 2.88 -8.58 -9.02
N ARG A 51 1.79 -8.32 -9.74
CA ARG A 51 0.69 -9.26 -9.90
C ARG A 51 1.17 -10.58 -10.53
N SER A 52 2.11 -10.51 -11.44
CA SER A 52 2.66 -11.69 -12.11
C SER A 52 3.55 -12.53 -11.20
N GLY A 53 4.16 -11.92 -10.18
CA GLY A 53 5.12 -12.59 -9.32
C GLY A 53 4.61 -12.96 -7.94
N TYR A 54 3.50 -12.35 -7.49
CA TYR A 54 3.01 -12.54 -6.12
C TYR A 54 1.51 -12.78 -6.11
N PRO A 55 1.03 -13.78 -5.37
CA PRO A 55 -0.41 -13.99 -5.21
C PRO A 55 -1.03 -12.82 -4.44
N PRO A 56 -2.28 -12.46 -4.76
CA PRO A 56 -2.94 -11.36 -4.08
C PRO A 56 -3.27 -11.68 -2.63
N PHE A 57 -3.22 -10.66 -1.79
CA PHE A 57 -3.67 -10.76 -0.41
C PHE A 57 -5.16 -10.38 -0.37
N ALA A 58 -6.00 -11.32 0.06
CA ALA A 58 -7.45 -11.09 0.09
C ALA A 58 -7.86 -10.34 1.35
N PHE A 59 -8.54 -9.21 1.17
CA PHE A 59 -9.16 -8.46 2.27
C PHE A 59 -10.37 -7.72 1.72
N SER A 60 -11.25 -7.27 2.62
CA SER A 60 -12.46 -6.56 2.24
C SER A 60 -12.45 -5.14 2.82
N CYS A 61 -13.46 -4.33 2.45
CA CYS A 61 -13.58 -2.99 3.01
C CYS A 61 -13.76 -2.98 4.53
N ARG A 62 -14.18 -4.10 5.11
CA ARG A 62 -14.27 -4.24 6.57
C ARG A 62 -12.89 -4.20 7.23
N ASP A 63 -11.85 -4.54 6.51
CA ASP A 63 -10.49 -4.57 7.03
C ASP A 63 -9.78 -3.23 6.89
N TYR A 64 -10.33 -2.26 6.17
CA TYR A 64 -9.66 -1.00 5.85
C TYR A 64 -9.26 -0.21 7.09
N ASP A 65 -10.16 -0.07 8.04
CA ASP A 65 -9.86 0.68 9.27
C ASP A 65 -8.74 0.01 10.06
N THR A 66 -8.77 -1.32 10.14
CA THR A 66 -7.74 -2.09 10.82
C THR A 66 -6.39 -1.92 10.15
N ILE A 67 -6.35 -2.01 8.82
CA ILE A 67 -5.11 -1.83 8.06
C ILE A 67 -4.57 -0.42 8.27
N TYR A 68 -5.43 0.59 8.16
CA TYR A 68 -5.04 1.98 8.35
C TYR A 68 -4.50 2.23 9.75
N GLU A 69 -5.18 1.70 10.77
CA GLU A 69 -4.74 1.82 12.16
C GLU A 69 -3.36 1.22 12.38
N ARG A 70 -3.09 0.05 11.78
CA ARG A 70 -1.77 -0.57 11.89
C ARG A 70 -0.70 0.21 11.13
N MET A 71 -1.06 0.84 10.02
CA MET A 71 -0.15 1.74 9.31
C MET A 71 0.20 2.96 10.16
N THR A 72 -0.76 3.53 10.87
CA THR A 72 -0.46 4.66 11.77
C THR A 72 0.50 4.24 12.87
N HIS A 73 0.41 3.01 13.34
CA HIS A 73 1.31 2.47 14.36
C HIS A 73 2.75 2.38 13.83
N ASP A 74 2.91 1.85 12.60
CA ASP A 74 4.23 1.59 12.01
C ASP A 74 4.89 2.85 11.41
N LYS A 75 4.10 3.77 10.89
CA LYS A 75 4.60 4.92 10.13
C LYS A 75 4.35 6.26 10.81
N LYS A 76 3.80 6.24 12.00
CA LYS A 76 3.48 7.44 12.76
C LYS A 76 4.75 8.12 13.23
N ASN A 77 4.87 9.42 12.98
CA ASN A 77 5.99 10.21 13.46
C ASN A 77 5.62 10.98 14.75
N ALA A 78 6.54 11.82 15.24
CA ALA A 78 6.33 12.58 16.46
C ALA A 78 5.10 13.51 16.40
N GLY A 79 4.66 13.90 15.20
CA GLY A 79 3.48 14.73 15.01
C GLY A 79 2.18 13.93 14.92
N GLY A 80 2.25 12.62 15.01
CA GLY A 80 1.07 11.76 14.92
C GLY A 80 0.53 11.57 13.50
N ARG A 81 1.28 11.96 12.49
CA ARG A 81 0.86 11.87 11.08
C ARG A 81 1.59 10.74 10.38
N ILE A 82 0.90 10.13 9.43
CA ILE A 82 1.51 9.09 8.60
C ILE A 82 2.33 9.76 7.51
N ARG A 83 3.59 9.36 7.38
CA ARG A 83 4.48 9.86 6.34
C ARG A 83 4.99 8.71 5.50
N PHE A 84 5.02 8.94 4.19
CA PHE A 84 5.40 7.94 3.22
C PHE A 84 6.64 8.36 2.44
N ALA A 85 7.40 7.37 1.97
CA ALA A 85 8.37 7.56 0.91
C ALA A 85 7.68 7.15 -0.39
N LEU A 86 7.46 8.11 -1.28
CA LEU A 86 6.71 7.89 -2.51
C LEU A 86 7.58 8.20 -3.73
N LEU A 87 7.10 7.89 -4.92
CA LEU A 87 7.84 8.07 -6.16
C LEU A 87 7.21 9.15 -7.04
N ARG A 88 8.02 10.08 -7.55
CA ARG A 88 7.62 10.97 -8.63
C ARG A 88 7.82 10.30 -9.98
N GLY A 89 8.75 9.36 -10.03
CA GLY A 89 9.07 8.55 -11.20
C GLY A 89 9.90 7.37 -10.74
N ILE A 90 10.19 6.43 -11.63
CA ILE A 90 11.03 5.29 -11.29
C ILE A 90 12.44 5.82 -10.97
N GLY A 91 12.91 5.51 -9.78
CA GLY A 91 14.20 5.98 -9.30
C GLY A 91 14.20 7.39 -8.70
N ASP A 92 13.04 8.05 -8.62
CA ASP A 92 12.92 9.40 -8.07
C ASP A 92 12.04 9.36 -6.82
N VAL A 93 12.67 9.21 -5.65
CA VAL A 93 11.98 9.04 -4.36
C VAL A 93 11.79 10.38 -3.67
N VAL A 94 10.60 10.59 -3.14
CA VAL A 94 10.26 11.76 -2.32
C VAL A 94 9.91 11.24 -0.93
N ILE A 95 10.63 11.69 0.10
CA ILE A 95 10.41 11.23 1.48
C ILE A 95 9.47 12.16 2.23
N ASP A 96 9.01 11.70 3.38
CA ASP A 96 8.19 12.48 4.33
C ASP A 96 6.91 13.05 3.71
N GLN A 97 6.27 12.30 2.85
CA GLN A 97 5.03 12.74 2.20
C GLN A 97 3.83 12.41 3.07
N GLU A 98 3.09 13.43 3.47
CA GLU A 98 1.83 13.26 4.20
C GLU A 98 0.70 13.06 3.21
N VAL A 99 -0.12 12.06 3.45
CA VAL A 99 -1.22 11.69 2.56
C VAL A 99 -2.50 11.63 3.39
N PRO A 100 -3.60 12.23 2.92
CA PRO A 100 -4.85 12.16 3.66
C PRO A 100 -5.39 10.74 3.72
N ARG A 101 -6.12 10.45 4.80
CA ARG A 101 -6.68 9.11 5.03
C ARG A 101 -7.51 8.63 3.86
N GLU A 102 -8.30 9.51 3.27
CA GLU A 102 -9.17 9.17 2.14
C GLU A 102 -8.39 8.59 0.97
N LEU A 103 -7.20 9.15 0.70
CA LEU A 103 -6.37 8.68 -0.40
C LEU A 103 -5.76 7.32 -0.08
N VAL A 104 -5.39 7.08 1.19
CA VAL A 104 -4.90 5.77 1.63
C VAL A 104 -6.00 4.72 1.43
N ILE A 105 -7.24 5.04 1.80
CA ILE A 105 -8.36 4.13 1.61
C ILE A 105 -8.58 3.85 0.12
N GLU A 106 -8.47 4.86 -0.74
CA GLU A 106 -8.55 4.66 -2.19
C GLU A 106 -7.46 3.70 -2.69
N SER A 107 -6.28 3.73 -2.08
CA SER A 107 -5.21 2.81 -2.48
C SER A 107 -5.57 1.36 -2.18
N PHE A 108 -6.34 1.11 -1.13
CA PHE A 108 -6.83 -0.22 -0.81
C PHE A 108 -7.85 -0.69 -1.86
N ASP A 109 -8.73 0.21 -2.30
CA ASP A 109 -9.67 -0.09 -3.38
C ASP A 109 -8.90 -0.40 -4.67
N PHE A 110 -7.89 0.38 -4.99
CA PHE A 110 -7.06 0.15 -6.16
C PHE A 110 -6.41 -1.23 -6.12
N TYR A 111 -5.87 -1.59 -4.96
CA TYR A 111 -5.24 -2.91 -4.80
C TYR A 111 -6.25 -4.03 -5.06
N ARG A 112 -7.43 -3.94 -4.46
CA ARG A 112 -8.46 -4.97 -4.62
C ARG A 112 -8.93 -5.09 -6.07
N GLU A 113 -9.09 -3.96 -6.75
CA GLU A 113 -9.56 -3.95 -8.14
C GLU A 113 -8.53 -4.48 -9.13
N ASN A 114 -7.25 -4.29 -8.83
CA ASN A 114 -6.18 -4.59 -9.80
C ASN A 114 -5.35 -5.81 -9.45
N MET A 115 -5.37 -6.28 -8.21
CA MET A 115 -4.47 -7.34 -7.78
C MET A 115 -5.15 -8.67 -7.48
N GLY A 116 -6.41 -8.71 -7.21
CA GLY A 116 -6.91 -10.00 -6.80
C GLY A 116 -8.39 -10.18 -6.70
N GLN A 117 -9.11 -9.22 -7.13
CA GLN A 117 -10.57 -9.30 -6.97
C GLN A 117 -11.24 -9.50 -8.30
#